data_fdcb0b29fa4adfaec7e04daaf3e92051
#
_entry.id   fdcb0b29fa4adfaec7e04daaf3e92051
#
_cell.length_a   1.000
_cell.length_b   1.000
_cell.length_c   1.000
_cell.angle_alpha   90.00
_cell.angle_beta   90.00
_cell.angle_gamma   90.00
#
_symmetry.space_group_name_H-M   'P 1'
#
loop_
_entity.id
_entity.type
_entity.pdbx_description
1 polymer ?
#
loop_
_entity_poly.entity_id
_entity_poly.type
_entity_poly.pdbx_seq_one_letter_code
_entity_poly.pdbx_strand_id
1 'polypeptide(L)'
;MKITRRSALLCSAAGLATAAFPRRAPAQTSALGPDALKSTLTPFGGLRAGNAEGTIPAWTGEIIPLPADYRPGTPRPDPFASEAPLFSITSANLPTYKDKLPKGVIYLLQTYPDYRMDVYPTHRTAVAPQYIYDYTYKNASTAQLSPDGNNLSGAYGGIPFPIPANGKQVIWNHILRWTGTTTVDSSGTYQVTSAGEIVERNYATITTQFPYYFKDGESQFDGTYLVEQIEDTAPANMEGTGVLVRVQVNPLLEPPRGWVYLLGQRRVREAPQLQYDTPIDSAGGVIQWDEAAMFNGALDEYDCKIIGKQEMYVPYNCSKTWLTPIHQVLGPQHVNPEVSRWELHRVWVVEMTLAAGKRNQDARRVAYVDEDSWMILAMDIYDANDTLWKYHYVVATICPDIPAFATGTYFIAHDFHVNSYVAFGAYDGGRQSEPAAAYPASYFTPGQLAALAGGN
;
A
#
# COMPACT_ATOMS: atom_id res chain seq x y z
N MET A 1 76.98 10.37 -30.81
CA MET A 1 77.43 11.08 -29.59
C MET A 1 76.38 10.83 -28.52
N LYS A 2 76.72 10.18 -27.44
CA LYS A 2 75.88 9.80 -26.27
C LYS A 2 75.36 11.06 -25.60
N ILE A 3 74.11 10.99 -24.99
CA ILE A 3 73.88 11.24 -23.57
C ILE A 3 72.44 10.93 -23.23
N THR A 4 72.28 10.02 -22.30
CA THR A 4 71.12 9.61 -21.54
C THR A 4 70.73 10.64 -20.48
N ARG A 5 69.42 10.86 -20.23
CA ARG A 5 68.93 11.23 -18.88
C ARG A 5 67.58 10.59 -18.64
N ARG A 6 67.49 9.69 -17.63
CA ARG A 6 66.35 9.19 -16.98
C ARG A 6 65.75 10.28 -16.08
N SER A 7 64.41 10.50 -16.14
CA SER A 7 63.69 11.23 -15.12
C SER A 7 62.62 10.29 -14.53
N ALA A 8 62.80 10.01 -13.26
CA ALA A 8 61.86 9.21 -12.47
C ALA A 8 60.61 10.05 -12.15
N LEU A 9 59.43 9.55 -12.53
CA LEU A 9 58.16 10.08 -12.05
C LEU A 9 57.79 9.36 -10.74
N LEU A 10 57.70 10.13 -9.66
CA LEU A 10 57.10 9.72 -8.41
C LEU A 10 55.58 9.69 -8.59
N CYS A 11 54.96 8.50 -8.60
CA CYS A 11 53.52 8.33 -8.47
C CYS A 11 53.15 8.44 -7.00
N SER A 12 52.49 9.54 -6.63
CA SER A 12 51.82 9.67 -5.35
C SER A 12 50.52 8.84 -5.37
N ALA A 13 50.47 7.76 -4.62
CA ALA A 13 49.25 6.99 -4.39
C ALA A 13 48.33 7.78 -3.45
N ALA A 14 47.31 8.40 -3.99
CA ALA A 14 46.19 8.91 -3.19
C ALA A 14 45.33 7.71 -2.73
N GLY A 15 45.40 7.40 -1.45
CA GLY A 15 44.56 6.39 -0.82
C GLY A 15 43.09 6.84 -0.85
N LEU A 16 42.27 6.13 -1.59
CA LEU A 16 40.83 6.19 -1.48
C LEU A 16 40.42 5.55 -0.13
N ALA A 17 40.10 6.39 0.84
CA ALA A 17 39.43 5.93 2.04
C ALA A 17 38.01 5.51 1.69
N THR A 18 37.79 4.23 1.51
CA THR A 18 36.43 3.64 1.46
C THR A 18 35.81 3.81 2.83
N ALA A 19 34.84 4.72 2.95
CA ALA A 19 34.00 4.83 4.11
C ALA A 19 33.22 3.52 4.26
N ALA A 20 33.61 2.69 5.23
CA ALA A 20 32.89 1.50 5.62
C ALA A 20 31.57 1.93 6.26
N PHE A 21 30.46 1.77 5.55
CA PHE A 21 29.14 1.83 6.15
C PHE A 21 29.07 0.76 7.25
N PRO A 22 28.53 1.08 8.44
CA PRO A 22 28.34 0.06 9.46
C PRO A 22 27.40 -1.00 8.90
N ARG A 23 27.91 -2.22 8.71
CA ARG A 23 27.09 -3.38 8.40
C ARG A 23 26.13 -3.60 9.57
N ARG A 24 24.87 -3.15 9.43
CA ARG A 24 23.80 -3.58 10.32
C ARG A 24 23.65 -5.09 10.18
N ALA A 25 23.58 -5.78 11.32
CA ALA A 25 23.37 -7.21 11.36
C ALA A 25 22.10 -7.57 10.58
N PRO A 26 22.10 -8.64 9.76
CA PRO A 26 20.87 -9.14 9.15
C PRO A 26 19.89 -9.49 10.27
N ALA A 27 18.64 -9.09 10.09
CA ALA A 27 17.59 -9.42 11.04
C ALA A 27 17.53 -10.95 11.21
N GLN A 28 17.83 -11.45 12.41
CA GLN A 28 17.75 -12.87 12.77
C GLN A 28 16.28 -13.31 12.90
N THR A 29 15.52 -13.28 11.81
CA THR A 29 14.13 -13.75 11.81
C THR A 29 13.99 -15.24 11.50
N SER A 30 14.98 -15.88 10.89
CA SER A 30 14.92 -17.29 10.47
C SER A 30 15.04 -18.33 11.60
N ALA A 31 15.17 -17.91 12.85
CA ALA A 31 15.24 -18.79 14.02
C ALA A 31 13.95 -18.86 14.85
N LEU A 32 12.91 -18.03 14.51
CA LEU A 32 11.66 -17.97 15.27
C LEU A 32 10.64 -18.93 14.66
N GLY A 33 10.13 -19.85 15.46
CA GLY A 33 9.02 -20.72 15.08
C GLY A 33 7.65 -20.02 15.27
N PRO A 34 6.54 -20.65 14.80
CA PRO A 34 5.18 -20.09 14.89
C PRO A 34 4.77 -19.68 16.32
N ASP A 35 5.27 -20.35 17.37
CA ASP A 35 4.95 -20.02 18.76
C ASP A 35 5.43 -18.61 19.18
N ALA A 36 6.36 -18.02 18.45
CA ALA A 36 6.75 -16.63 18.67
C ALA A 36 5.58 -15.65 18.46
N LEU A 37 4.59 -15.99 17.62
CA LEU A 37 3.37 -15.19 17.39
C LEU A 37 2.49 -15.07 18.63
N LYS A 38 2.65 -15.97 19.60
CA LYS A 38 1.93 -15.95 20.88
C LYS A 38 2.70 -15.28 22.01
N SER A 39 3.95 -14.90 21.80
CA SER A 39 4.83 -14.39 22.85
C SER A 39 5.57 -13.11 22.47
N THR A 40 6.66 -13.22 21.72
CA THR A 40 7.55 -12.09 21.39
C THR A 40 7.09 -11.28 20.17
N LEU A 41 6.31 -11.90 19.29
CA LEU A 41 5.73 -11.25 18.13
C LEU A 41 4.24 -10.95 18.36
N THR A 42 3.71 -9.99 17.60
CA THR A 42 2.27 -9.79 17.44
C THR A 42 1.69 -10.99 16.68
N PRO A 43 0.38 -11.22 16.71
CA PRO A 43 -0.23 -12.30 15.91
C PRO A 43 0.03 -12.17 14.39
N PHE A 44 0.35 -10.98 13.89
CA PHE A 44 0.75 -10.74 12.51
C PHE A 44 2.26 -10.78 12.26
N GLY A 45 3.09 -10.99 13.31
CA GLY A 45 4.54 -11.18 13.17
C GLY A 45 5.37 -9.91 13.38
N GLY A 46 4.76 -8.78 13.73
CA GLY A 46 5.48 -7.60 14.21
C GLY A 46 6.13 -7.83 15.57
N LEU A 47 7.14 -7.06 15.93
CA LEU A 47 7.72 -7.11 17.28
C LEU A 47 6.71 -6.58 18.30
N ARG A 48 6.35 -7.40 19.32
CA ARG A 48 5.39 -6.96 20.33
C ARG A 48 5.93 -5.82 21.21
N ALA A 49 7.21 -5.86 21.56
CA ALA A 49 7.85 -4.83 22.37
C ALA A 49 7.96 -3.49 21.64
N GLY A 50 7.93 -2.41 22.39
CA GLY A 50 8.30 -1.07 21.90
C GLY A 50 9.78 -0.98 21.52
N ASN A 51 10.22 0.19 21.03
CA ASN A 51 11.64 0.43 20.80
C ASN A 51 12.34 0.94 22.08
N ALA A 52 13.68 0.94 22.06
CA ALA A 52 14.49 1.33 23.21
C ALA A 52 14.33 2.82 23.57
N GLU A 53 14.06 3.66 22.58
CA GLU A 53 13.87 5.11 22.73
C GLU A 53 12.47 5.47 23.25
N GLY A 54 11.53 4.52 23.35
CA GLY A 54 10.15 4.73 23.78
C GLY A 54 9.29 5.49 22.78
N THR A 55 9.80 5.73 21.57
CA THR A 55 9.07 6.46 20.51
C THR A 55 8.11 5.55 19.72
N ILE A 56 8.31 4.24 19.75
CA ILE A 56 7.37 3.23 19.27
C ILE A 56 6.91 2.43 20.48
N PRO A 57 5.61 2.50 20.88
CA PRO A 57 5.10 1.77 22.04
C PRO A 57 5.02 0.27 21.81
N ALA A 58 4.88 -0.50 22.89
CA ALA A 58 4.53 -1.91 22.80
C ALA A 58 3.14 -2.07 22.16
N TRP A 59 2.99 -3.09 21.32
CA TRP A 59 1.69 -3.44 20.75
C TRP A 59 0.79 -4.08 21.83
N THR A 60 -0.41 -3.53 22.02
CA THR A 60 -1.38 -4.00 23.02
C THR A 60 -2.43 -4.91 22.42
N GLY A 61 -2.73 -4.77 21.13
CA GLY A 61 -3.86 -5.46 20.47
C GLY A 61 -5.22 -4.86 20.81
N GLU A 62 -5.23 -3.69 21.42
CA GLU A 62 -6.46 -3.02 21.80
C GLU A 62 -7.16 -2.43 20.55
N ILE A 63 -8.46 -2.69 20.44
CA ILE A 63 -9.33 -2.06 19.44
C ILE A 63 -9.80 -0.74 20.04
N ILE A 64 -9.49 0.37 19.38
CA ILE A 64 -10.00 1.68 19.78
C ILE A 64 -11.52 1.68 19.53
N PRO A 65 -12.35 1.85 20.56
CA PRO A 65 -13.79 1.80 20.40
C PRO A 65 -14.31 3.03 19.64
N LEU A 66 -15.34 2.84 18.83
CA LEU A 66 -16.12 3.95 18.31
C LEU A 66 -16.97 4.56 19.44
N PRO A 67 -17.27 5.88 19.38
CA PRO A 67 -18.18 6.51 20.33
C PRO A 67 -19.52 5.82 20.40
N ALA A 68 -20.17 5.81 21.56
CA ALA A 68 -21.44 5.13 21.78
C ALA A 68 -22.60 5.65 20.90
N ASP A 69 -22.50 6.87 20.42
CA ASP A 69 -23.44 7.54 19.52
C ASP A 69 -23.08 7.43 18.04
N TYR A 70 -21.96 6.75 17.70
CA TYR A 70 -21.61 6.48 16.32
C TYR A 70 -22.71 5.68 15.60
N ARG A 71 -22.97 6.05 14.37
CA ARG A 71 -23.96 5.38 13.50
C ARG A 71 -23.29 4.91 12.22
N PRO A 72 -23.46 3.65 11.83
CA PRO A 72 -23.02 3.20 10.49
C PRO A 72 -23.56 4.11 9.40
N GLY A 73 -22.74 4.36 8.37
CA GLY A 73 -23.09 5.30 7.30
C GLY A 73 -22.67 6.74 7.56
N THR A 74 -22.16 7.05 8.75
CA THR A 74 -21.56 8.36 9.04
C THR A 74 -20.03 8.27 9.06
N PRO A 75 -19.32 9.38 8.78
CA PRO A 75 -17.86 9.40 8.91
C PRO A 75 -17.41 9.00 10.31
N ARG A 76 -16.38 8.12 10.39
CA ARG A 76 -15.77 7.76 11.68
C ARG A 76 -15.04 8.95 12.24
N PRO A 77 -15.20 9.29 13.52
CA PRO A 77 -14.45 10.37 14.15
C PRO A 77 -12.95 10.01 14.20
N ASP A 78 -12.10 11.02 14.16
CA ASP A 78 -10.66 10.86 14.39
C ASP A 78 -10.41 10.57 15.88
N PRO A 79 -9.90 9.38 16.25
CA PRO A 79 -9.64 9.06 17.64
C PRO A 79 -8.47 9.89 18.24
N PHE A 80 -7.67 10.52 17.41
CA PHE A 80 -6.50 11.32 17.79
C PHE A 80 -6.66 12.80 17.48
N ALA A 81 -7.88 13.30 17.27
CA ALA A 81 -8.16 14.68 16.88
C ALA A 81 -7.62 15.74 17.87
N SER A 82 -7.44 15.38 19.15
CA SER A 82 -6.90 16.27 20.18
C SER A 82 -5.38 16.34 20.23
N GLU A 83 -4.68 15.50 19.48
CA GLU A 83 -3.22 15.48 19.49
C GLU A 83 -2.63 16.60 18.63
N ALA A 84 -1.55 17.20 19.16
CA ALA A 84 -0.70 18.10 18.40
C ALA A 84 0.54 17.37 17.89
N PRO A 85 1.13 17.80 16.78
CA PRO A 85 2.39 17.24 16.32
C PRO A 85 3.50 17.47 17.36
N LEU A 86 4.35 16.47 17.52
CA LEU A 86 5.54 16.53 18.38
C LEU A 86 6.59 17.49 17.78
N PHE A 87 6.74 17.46 16.48
CA PHE A 87 7.61 18.32 15.68
C PHE A 87 7.27 18.19 14.20
N SER A 88 7.84 19.10 13.40
CA SER A 88 7.74 19.01 11.94
C SER A 88 9.09 18.72 11.31
N ILE A 89 9.13 17.85 10.32
CA ILE A 89 10.28 17.63 9.44
C ILE A 89 10.13 18.54 8.23
N THR A 90 11.14 19.35 7.96
CA THR A 90 11.20 20.32 6.86
C THR A 90 12.55 20.20 6.13
N SER A 91 12.72 20.91 5.02
CA SER A 91 14.02 20.99 4.34
C SER A 91 15.16 21.43 5.25
N ALA A 92 14.88 22.29 6.24
CA ALA A 92 15.89 22.84 7.15
C ALA A 92 16.49 21.81 8.10
N ASN A 93 15.68 20.86 8.59
CA ASN A 93 16.12 19.82 9.53
C ASN A 93 16.22 18.42 8.90
N LEU A 94 16.01 18.31 7.58
CA LEU A 94 16.10 17.07 6.81
C LEU A 94 17.38 16.24 7.11
N PRO A 95 18.59 16.81 7.25
CA PRO A 95 19.78 16.02 7.53
C PRO A 95 19.70 15.13 8.77
N THR A 96 18.90 15.54 9.78
CA THR A 96 18.70 14.79 11.02
C THR A 96 17.83 13.53 10.82
N TYR A 97 16.89 13.57 9.87
CA TYR A 97 15.86 12.55 9.72
C TYR A 97 15.97 11.71 8.45
N LYS A 98 16.83 12.11 7.50
CA LYS A 98 16.91 11.53 6.14
C LYS A 98 17.04 10.00 6.10
N ASP A 99 17.67 9.39 7.11
CA ASP A 99 17.88 7.95 7.17
C ASP A 99 16.61 7.18 7.61
N LYS A 100 15.58 7.91 8.06
CA LYS A 100 14.27 7.39 8.45
C LYS A 100 13.15 7.83 7.47
N LEU A 101 13.50 8.31 6.28
CA LEU A 101 12.56 8.81 5.29
C LEU A 101 12.68 8.06 3.96
N PRO A 102 11.55 7.76 3.28
CA PRO A 102 11.53 7.36 1.86
C PRO A 102 12.20 8.42 0.98
N LYS A 103 12.77 8.00 -0.15
CA LYS A 103 13.43 8.93 -1.09
C LYS A 103 12.46 9.93 -1.72
N GLY A 104 11.21 9.48 -1.99
CA GLY A 104 10.17 10.38 -2.50
C GLY A 104 9.84 11.51 -1.53
N VAL A 105 9.78 11.24 -0.22
CA VAL A 105 9.59 12.30 0.80
C VAL A 105 10.77 13.27 0.82
N ILE A 106 12.00 12.74 0.73
CA ILE A 106 13.20 13.60 0.67
C ILE A 106 13.13 14.52 -0.56
N TYR A 107 12.71 13.99 -1.71
CA TYR A 107 12.51 14.78 -2.93
C TYR A 107 11.48 15.91 -2.71
N LEU A 108 10.31 15.59 -2.11
CA LEU A 108 9.27 16.58 -1.82
C LEU A 108 9.78 17.69 -0.89
N LEU A 109 10.48 17.34 0.21
CA LEU A 109 11.07 18.28 1.16
C LEU A 109 12.13 19.19 0.54
N GLN A 110 12.87 18.70 -0.46
CA GLN A 110 13.92 19.47 -1.14
C GLN A 110 13.37 20.36 -2.27
N THR A 111 12.25 19.92 -2.89
CA THR A 111 11.69 20.58 -4.07
C THR A 111 10.69 21.66 -3.69
N TYR A 112 9.85 21.41 -2.67
CA TYR A 112 8.76 22.31 -2.29
C TYR A 112 9.03 22.92 -0.91
N PRO A 113 9.30 24.25 -0.85
CA PRO A 113 9.67 24.92 0.42
C PRO A 113 8.58 24.92 1.48
N ASP A 114 7.32 24.80 1.06
CA ASP A 114 6.12 24.77 1.92
C ASP A 114 5.70 23.35 2.31
N TYR A 115 6.35 22.32 1.75
CA TYR A 115 6.12 20.95 2.17
C TYR A 115 6.78 20.66 3.52
N ARG A 116 6.05 20.02 4.41
CA ARG A 116 6.54 19.51 5.69
C ARG A 116 5.81 18.23 6.08
N MET A 117 6.39 17.53 7.02
CA MET A 117 5.79 16.36 7.66
C MET A 117 5.56 16.68 9.13
N ASP A 118 4.33 16.79 9.55
CA ASP A 118 3.97 16.94 10.96
C ASP A 118 3.96 15.54 11.61
N VAL A 119 4.89 15.31 12.54
CA VAL A 119 5.11 14.02 13.20
C VAL A 119 4.35 13.99 14.53
N TYR A 120 3.55 12.94 14.68
CA TYR A 120 2.69 12.72 15.86
C TYR A 120 3.20 11.54 16.71
N PRO A 121 2.68 11.36 17.93
CA PRO A 121 2.90 10.16 18.71
C PRO A 121 2.50 8.91 17.94
N THR A 122 3.30 7.84 18.05
CA THR A 122 3.04 6.57 17.38
C THR A 122 1.93 5.78 18.07
N HIS A 123 0.91 5.38 17.32
CA HIS A 123 -0.16 4.49 17.76
C HIS A 123 -0.22 3.25 16.88
N ARG A 124 0.04 2.08 17.46
CA ARG A 124 0.04 0.79 16.76
C ARG A 124 -1.39 0.22 16.72
N THR A 125 -2.21 0.79 15.83
CA THR A 125 -3.66 0.53 15.74
C THR A 125 -4.04 -0.62 14.83
N ALA A 126 -3.08 -1.26 14.15
CA ALA A 126 -3.37 -2.41 13.29
C ALA A 126 -3.82 -3.61 14.13
N VAL A 127 -5.07 -4.00 13.93
CA VAL A 127 -5.73 -5.11 14.62
C VAL A 127 -6.60 -5.92 13.66
N ALA A 128 -7.00 -7.12 14.08
CA ALA A 128 -7.92 -7.98 13.35
C ALA A 128 -8.76 -8.82 14.32
N PRO A 129 -9.88 -9.41 13.87
CA PRO A 129 -10.63 -10.39 14.64
C PRO A 129 -9.79 -11.63 14.98
N GLN A 130 -10.08 -12.28 16.11
CA GLN A 130 -9.31 -13.44 16.60
C GLN A 130 -9.17 -14.56 15.55
N TYR A 131 -10.21 -14.86 14.78
CA TYR A 131 -10.15 -15.93 13.77
C TYR A 131 -9.12 -15.67 12.67
N ILE A 132 -8.82 -14.39 12.34
CA ILE A 132 -7.76 -14.00 11.40
C ILE A 132 -6.39 -14.33 12.01
N TYR A 133 -6.21 -14.09 13.30
CA TYR A 133 -4.98 -14.45 14.02
C TYR A 133 -4.81 -15.97 14.10
N ASP A 134 -5.89 -16.72 14.30
CA ASP A 134 -5.86 -18.18 14.34
C ASP A 134 -5.46 -18.77 12.98
N TYR A 135 -6.02 -18.24 11.88
CA TYR A 135 -5.61 -18.62 10.53
C TYR A 135 -4.17 -18.19 10.22
N THR A 136 -3.74 -17.01 10.67
CA THR A 136 -2.35 -16.56 10.52
C THR A 136 -1.38 -17.51 11.22
N TYR A 137 -1.70 -17.94 12.43
CA TYR A 137 -0.91 -18.92 13.16
C TYR A 137 -0.84 -20.28 12.43
N LYS A 138 -1.96 -20.76 11.87
CA LYS A 138 -2.01 -21.97 11.03
C LYS A 138 -1.14 -21.80 9.79
N ASN A 139 -1.28 -20.68 9.07
CA ASN A 139 -0.54 -20.39 7.86
C ASN A 139 0.98 -20.35 8.09
N ALA A 140 1.44 -19.91 9.26
CA ALA A 140 2.87 -19.90 9.61
C ALA A 140 3.54 -21.27 9.49
N SER A 141 2.75 -22.37 9.53
CA SER A 141 3.24 -23.74 9.38
C SER A 141 2.85 -24.40 8.06
N THR A 142 1.77 -23.92 7.40
CA THR A 142 1.18 -24.59 6.22
C THR A 142 1.44 -23.86 4.91
N ALA A 143 1.60 -22.53 4.94
CA ALA A 143 1.80 -21.73 3.75
C ALA A 143 3.15 -22.02 3.07
N GLN A 144 3.14 -22.23 1.78
CA GLN A 144 4.31 -22.51 0.97
C GLN A 144 4.26 -21.74 -0.35
N LEU A 145 5.42 -21.26 -0.79
CA LEU A 145 5.59 -20.75 -2.15
C LEU A 145 6.13 -21.83 -3.08
N SER A 146 5.77 -21.76 -4.34
CA SER A 146 6.47 -22.47 -5.41
C SER A 146 7.96 -22.11 -5.42
N PRO A 147 8.85 -22.94 -6.02
CA PRO A 147 10.29 -22.69 -6.03
C PRO A 147 10.70 -21.32 -6.57
N ASP A 148 9.93 -20.77 -7.52
CA ASP A 148 10.11 -19.43 -8.08
C ASP A 148 9.46 -18.31 -7.24
N GLY A 149 8.72 -18.67 -6.19
CA GLY A 149 8.04 -17.76 -5.30
C GLY A 149 6.77 -17.12 -5.87
N ASN A 150 6.28 -17.57 -7.00
CA ASN A 150 5.20 -16.92 -7.75
C ASN A 150 3.80 -17.49 -7.46
N ASN A 151 3.72 -18.66 -6.84
CA ASN A 151 2.45 -19.28 -6.49
C ASN A 151 2.42 -19.65 -5.01
N LEU A 152 1.26 -19.45 -4.38
CA LEU A 152 1.01 -19.71 -2.96
C LEU A 152 0.11 -20.94 -2.80
N SER A 153 0.44 -21.80 -1.86
CA SER A 153 -0.39 -22.93 -1.42
C SER A 153 -0.45 -23.03 0.10
N GLY A 154 -1.44 -23.74 0.63
CA GLY A 154 -1.56 -24.02 2.06
C GLY A 154 -1.88 -22.83 2.95
N ALA A 155 -2.35 -21.71 2.40
CA ALA A 155 -2.76 -20.52 3.12
C ALA A 155 -4.24 -20.22 2.90
N TYR A 156 -4.94 -19.80 3.97
CA TYR A 156 -6.31 -19.32 3.96
C TYR A 156 -6.58 -18.44 5.18
N GLY A 157 -7.43 -17.44 5.02
CA GLY A 157 -8.07 -16.69 6.12
C GLY A 157 -7.18 -15.81 6.98
N GLY A 158 -5.88 -15.76 6.72
CA GLY A 158 -4.91 -15.00 7.51
C GLY A 158 -3.67 -14.63 6.70
N ILE A 159 -2.73 -13.93 7.34
CA ILE A 159 -1.43 -13.60 6.75
C ILE A 159 -0.67 -14.88 6.41
N PRO A 160 -0.17 -15.04 5.16
CA PRO A 160 0.50 -16.28 4.75
C PRO A 160 1.83 -16.53 5.47
N PHE A 161 2.68 -15.50 5.60
CA PHE A 161 4.04 -15.61 6.09
C PHE A 161 4.33 -14.60 7.21
N PRO A 162 3.73 -14.73 8.41
CA PRO A 162 3.93 -13.75 9.49
C PRO A 162 5.40 -13.69 9.97
N ILE A 163 6.20 -14.69 9.63
CA ILE A 163 7.66 -14.74 9.86
C ILE A 163 8.34 -14.96 8.51
N PRO A 164 8.44 -13.91 7.65
CA PRO A 164 8.91 -14.08 6.29
C PRO A 164 10.41 -14.36 6.22
N ALA A 165 10.80 -15.27 5.33
CA ALA A 165 12.19 -15.65 5.08
C ALA A 165 12.81 -14.88 3.90
N ASN A 166 11.99 -14.30 3.01
CA ASN A 166 12.45 -13.59 1.81
C ASN A 166 11.49 -12.48 1.38
N GLY A 167 11.92 -11.66 0.42
CA GLY A 167 11.16 -10.49 -0.04
C GLY A 167 9.83 -10.84 -0.69
N LYS A 168 9.74 -11.94 -1.45
CA LYS A 168 8.46 -12.36 -2.04
C LYS A 168 7.42 -12.69 -0.98
N GLN A 169 7.81 -13.34 0.13
CA GLN A 169 6.90 -13.60 1.24
C GLN A 169 6.36 -12.30 1.88
N VAL A 170 7.19 -11.26 1.99
CA VAL A 170 6.74 -9.95 2.50
C VAL A 170 5.72 -9.33 1.55
N ILE A 171 5.94 -9.38 0.24
CA ILE A 171 4.99 -8.83 -0.74
C ILE A 171 3.70 -9.68 -0.81
N TRP A 172 3.80 -11.02 -0.69
CA TRP A 172 2.61 -11.87 -0.54
C TRP A 172 1.76 -11.51 0.68
N ASN A 173 2.39 -11.17 1.81
CA ASN A 173 1.67 -10.68 2.99
C ASN A 173 0.95 -9.36 2.70
N HIS A 174 1.56 -8.46 1.92
CA HIS A 174 0.90 -7.24 1.49
C HIS A 174 -0.30 -7.51 0.58
N ILE A 175 -0.15 -8.38 -0.42
CA ILE A 175 -1.25 -8.74 -1.33
C ILE A 175 -2.43 -9.32 -0.54
N LEU A 176 -2.15 -10.23 0.39
CA LEU A 176 -3.16 -10.90 1.22
C LEU A 176 -3.26 -10.29 2.63
N ARG A 177 -3.10 -8.97 2.77
CA ARG A 177 -3.28 -8.27 4.05
C ARG A 177 -4.74 -8.22 4.46
N TRP A 178 -4.98 -8.17 5.75
CA TRP A 178 -6.33 -8.03 6.29
C TRP A 178 -6.87 -6.60 6.12
N THR A 179 -8.01 -6.46 5.46
CA THR A 179 -8.71 -5.18 5.27
C THR A 179 -10.23 -5.29 5.45
N GLY A 180 -10.69 -6.39 6.02
CA GLY A 180 -12.11 -6.73 6.14
C GLY A 180 -12.52 -7.88 5.23
N THR A 181 -13.77 -8.34 5.36
CA THR A 181 -14.33 -9.39 4.50
C THR A 181 -15.15 -8.84 3.35
N THR A 182 -16.04 -7.90 3.64
CA THR A 182 -16.91 -7.26 2.65
C THR A 182 -17.11 -5.82 3.05
N THR A 183 -16.87 -4.91 2.11
CA THR A 183 -17.02 -3.47 2.32
C THR A 183 -17.75 -2.82 1.16
N VAL A 184 -18.43 -1.71 1.46
CA VAL A 184 -18.97 -0.79 0.47
C VAL A 184 -18.33 0.56 0.68
N ASP A 185 -17.75 1.10 -0.36
CA ASP A 185 -17.07 2.38 -0.40
C ASP A 185 -17.80 3.39 -1.29
N SER A 186 -17.56 4.69 -1.04
CA SER A 186 -17.80 5.73 -2.03
C SER A 186 -16.57 6.62 -2.07
N SER A 187 -15.81 6.54 -3.15
CA SER A 187 -14.52 7.22 -3.27
C SER A 187 -14.25 7.68 -4.70
N GLY A 188 -13.35 8.62 -4.85
CA GLY A 188 -13.00 9.21 -6.14
C GLY A 188 -11.52 9.17 -6.46
N THR A 189 -11.21 9.38 -7.71
CA THR A 189 -9.85 9.60 -8.21
C THR A 189 -9.71 11.02 -8.69
N TYR A 190 -8.74 11.73 -8.12
CA TYR A 190 -8.49 13.14 -8.42
C TYR A 190 -7.04 13.29 -8.85
N GLN A 191 -6.83 13.88 -10.01
CA GLN A 191 -5.50 14.23 -10.50
C GLN A 191 -5.23 15.71 -10.28
N VAL A 192 -4.06 16.01 -9.72
CA VAL A 192 -3.52 17.38 -9.74
C VAL A 192 -2.50 17.45 -10.87
N THR A 193 -2.78 18.32 -11.85
CA THR A 193 -1.95 18.50 -13.03
C THR A 193 -0.67 19.27 -12.70
N SER A 194 0.29 19.32 -13.63
CA SER A 194 1.51 20.14 -13.49
C SER A 194 1.24 21.65 -13.36
N ALA A 195 0.06 22.10 -13.76
CA ALA A 195 -0.41 23.48 -13.56
C ALA A 195 -1.06 23.70 -12.17
N GLY A 196 -1.21 22.66 -11.37
CA GLY A 196 -1.83 22.71 -10.05
C GLY A 196 -3.37 22.64 -10.09
N GLU A 197 -3.96 22.29 -11.24
CA GLU A 197 -5.40 22.15 -11.38
C GLU A 197 -5.87 20.78 -10.89
N ILE A 198 -6.93 20.74 -10.09
CA ILE A 198 -7.57 19.51 -9.61
C ILE A 198 -8.60 19.05 -10.65
N VAL A 199 -8.44 17.85 -11.15
CA VAL A 199 -9.35 17.20 -12.11
C VAL A 199 -9.95 15.97 -11.46
N GLU A 200 -11.26 15.96 -11.22
CA GLU A 200 -12.00 14.75 -10.85
C GLU A 200 -12.03 13.80 -12.05
N ARG A 201 -11.45 12.63 -11.91
CA ARG A 201 -11.38 11.59 -12.95
C ARG A 201 -12.56 10.66 -12.90
N ASN A 202 -12.90 10.19 -11.71
CA ASN A 202 -14.15 9.46 -11.44
C ASN A 202 -14.51 9.58 -9.95
N TYR A 203 -15.77 9.32 -9.65
CA TYR A 203 -16.28 9.03 -8.32
C TYR A 203 -17.19 7.81 -8.42
N ALA A 204 -17.02 6.85 -7.53
CA ALA A 204 -17.68 5.55 -7.67
C ALA A 204 -18.19 5.01 -6.35
N THR A 205 -19.23 4.18 -6.42
CA THR A 205 -19.57 3.23 -5.37
C THR A 205 -18.86 1.91 -5.67
N ILE A 206 -18.13 1.39 -4.68
CA ILE A 206 -17.30 0.20 -4.80
C ILE A 206 -17.76 -0.83 -3.79
N THR A 207 -18.15 -2.01 -4.25
CA THR A 207 -18.45 -3.17 -3.39
C THR A 207 -17.30 -4.16 -3.53
N THR A 208 -16.55 -4.33 -2.46
CA THR A 208 -15.40 -5.24 -2.41
C THR A 208 -15.68 -6.41 -1.48
N GLN A 209 -15.35 -7.61 -1.90
CA GLN A 209 -15.48 -8.82 -1.09
C GLN A 209 -14.25 -9.70 -1.23
N PHE A 210 -13.77 -10.21 -0.09
CA PHE A 210 -12.60 -11.06 0.01
C PHE A 210 -12.99 -12.47 0.48
N PRO A 211 -13.36 -13.40 -0.43
CA PRO A 211 -13.71 -14.78 -0.07
C PRO A 211 -12.61 -15.53 0.67
N TYR A 212 -11.36 -15.16 0.43
CA TYR A 212 -10.19 -15.66 1.16
C TYR A 212 -10.31 -15.51 2.69
N TYR A 213 -11.09 -14.53 3.17
CA TYR A 213 -11.21 -14.20 4.59
C TYR A 213 -12.54 -14.63 5.23
N PHE A 214 -13.38 -15.38 4.55
CA PHE A 214 -14.62 -15.87 5.15
C PHE A 214 -14.35 -16.86 6.27
N LYS A 215 -14.85 -16.57 7.47
CA LYS A 215 -14.53 -17.30 8.71
C LYS A 215 -14.69 -18.83 8.57
N ASP A 216 -15.75 -19.27 7.92
CA ASP A 216 -16.09 -20.69 7.78
C ASP A 216 -16.01 -21.15 6.32
N GLY A 217 -15.27 -20.42 5.47
CA GLY A 217 -15.24 -20.62 4.02
C GLY A 217 -14.13 -21.52 3.48
N GLU A 218 -13.19 -21.99 4.33
CA GLU A 218 -12.00 -22.70 3.87
C GLU A 218 -12.30 -23.93 3.00
N SER A 219 -13.32 -24.72 3.37
CA SER A 219 -13.71 -25.95 2.65
C SER A 219 -14.37 -25.70 1.29
N GLN A 220 -14.90 -24.49 1.07
CA GLN A 220 -15.53 -24.07 -0.19
C GLN A 220 -14.66 -23.08 -0.97
N PHE A 221 -13.47 -22.78 -0.50
CA PHE A 221 -12.59 -21.78 -1.13
C PHE A 221 -12.11 -22.27 -2.49
N ASP A 222 -12.51 -21.53 -3.52
CA ASP A 222 -12.22 -21.84 -4.94
C ASP A 222 -10.95 -21.14 -5.46
N GLY A 223 -10.17 -20.49 -4.59
CA GLY A 223 -9.01 -19.71 -4.98
C GLY A 223 -9.30 -18.23 -5.23
N THR A 224 -10.56 -17.80 -5.25
CA THR A 224 -10.92 -16.40 -5.44
C THR A 224 -10.49 -15.57 -4.21
N TYR A 225 -9.49 -14.71 -4.41
CA TYR A 225 -9.02 -13.80 -3.37
C TYR A 225 -9.95 -12.62 -3.20
N LEU A 226 -10.28 -11.94 -4.32
CA LEU A 226 -11.02 -10.70 -4.37
C LEU A 226 -12.08 -10.76 -5.47
N VAL A 227 -13.29 -10.28 -5.14
CA VAL A 227 -14.27 -9.82 -6.14
C VAL A 227 -14.63 -8.38 -5.83
N GLU A 228 -14.69 -7.55 -6.87
CA GLU A 228 -14.96 -6.13 -6.73
C GLU A 228 -15.89 -5.65 -7.84
N GLN A 229 -16.92 -4.92 -7.46
CA GLN A 229 -17.83 -4.24 -8.37
C GLN A 229 -17.75 -2.75 -8.13
N ILE A 230 -17.52 -2.01 -9.20
CA ILE A 230 -17.36 -0.55 -9.22
C ILE A 230 -18.49 0.01 -10.08
N GLU A 231 -19.14 1.04 -9.59
CA GLU A 231 -20.21 1.77 -10.30
C GLU A 231 -19.87 3.26 -10.26
N ASP A 232 -19.48 3.81 -11.40
CA ASP A 232 -19.15 5.23 -11.51
C ASP A 232 -20.43 6.08 -11.39
N THR A 233 -20.38 7.09 -10.53
CA THR A 233 -21.47 8.01 -10.23
C THR A 233 -21.16 9.45 -10.63
N ALA A 234 -19.89 9.76 -10.92
CA ALA A 234 -19.42 11.05 -11.42
C ALA A 234 -18.05 10.88 -12.13
N PRO A 235 -17.65 11.83 -12.99
CA PRO A 235 -18.45 12.91 -13.58
C PRO A 235 -19.50 12.38 -14.57
N ALA A 236 -20.38 13.24 -15.06
CA ALA A 236 -21.54 12.86 -15.90
C ALA A 236 -21.21 12.01 -17.15
N ASN A 237 -19.99 12.09 -17.68
CA ASN A 237 -19.54 11.24 -18.80
C ASN A 237 -19.09 9.83 -18.36
N MET A 238 -18.89 9.60 -17.06
CA MET A 238 -18.56 8.30 -16.47
C MET A 238 -19.77 7.65 -15.78
N GLU A 239 -20.75 8.47 -15.35
CA GLU A 239 -21.95 8.03 -14.63
C GLU A 239 -22.65 6.88 -15.36
N GLY A 240 -22.89 5.79 -14.62
CA GLY A 240 -23.49 4.57 -15.17
C GLY A 240 -22.49 3.61 -15.85
N THR A 241 -21.20 3.93 -15.87
CA THR A 241 -20.17 2.94 -16.21
C THR A 241 -20.00 1.98 -15.04
N GLY A 242 -19.84 0.70 -15.34
CA GLY A 242 -19.64 -0.33 -14.30
C GLY A 242 -18.45 -1.21 -14.61
N VAL A 243 -17.73 -1.62 -13.58
CA VAL A 243 -16.62 -2.56 -13.69
C VAL A 243 -16.80 -3.69 -12.68
N LEU A 244 -16.58 -4.92 -13.11
CA LEU A 244 -16.52 -6.10 -12.23
C LEU A 244 -15.15 -6.74 -12.40
N VAL A 245 -14.48 -6.99 -11.30
CA VAL A 245 -13.15 -7.64 -11.27
C VAL A 245 -13.22 -8.88 -10.39
N ARG A 246 -12.58 -9.97 -10.83
CA ARG A 246 -12.34 -11.17 -10.04
C ARG A 246 -10.87 -11.52 -10.09
N VAL A 247 -10.25 -11.62 -8.92
CA VAL A 247 -8.82 -11.89 -8.77
C VAL A 247 -8.62 -13.18 -7.98
N GLN A 248 -7.80 -14.08 -8.53
CA GLN A 248 -7.39 -15.31 -7.88
C GLN A 248 -6.14 -15.11 -7.03
N VAL A 249 -5.96 -15.93 -5.98
CA VAL A 249 -4.73 -15.94 -5.18
C VAL A 249 -3.51 -16.15 -6.07
N ASN A 250 -3.60 -17.04 -7.06
CA ASN A 250 -2.49 -17.38 -7.96
C ASN A 250 -2.74 -16.86 -9.38
N PRO A 251 -2.46 -15.58 -9.65
CA PRO A 251 -2.83 -14.93 -10.91
C PRO A 251 -2.08 -15.48 -12.14
N LEU A 252 -0.96 -16.17 -11.95
CA LEU A 252 -0.26 -16.85 -13.06
C LEU A 252 -0.88 -18.18 -13.45
N LEU A 253 -1.57 -18.85 -12.53
CA LEU A 253 -2.29 -20.10 -12.82
C LEU A 253 -3.68 -19.81 -13.35
N GLU A 254 -4.34 -18.82 -12.78
CA GLU A 254 -5.66 -18.35 -13.15
C GLU A 254 -5.68 -16.82 -13.18
N PRO A 255 -5.52 -16.21 -14.38
CA PRO A 255 -5.41 -14.77 -14.53
C PRO A 255 -6.65 -14.02 -14.03
N PRO A 256 -6.49 -12.78 -13.51
CA PRO A 256 -7.60 -11.92 -13.17
C PRO A 256 -8.56 -11.76 -14.35
N ARG A 257 -9.87 -11.72 -14.06
CA ARG A 257 -10.90 -11.47 -15.05
C ARG A 257 -11.62 -10.17 -14.74
N GLY A 258 -11.83 -9.36 -15.77
CA GLY A 258 -12.55 -8.10 -15.68
C GLY A 258 -13.68 -8.01 -16.70
N TRP A 259 -14.76 -7.34 -16.32
CA TRP A 259 -15.89 -7.01 -17.20
C TRP A 259 -16.23 -5.54 -17.05
N VAL A 260 -16.51 -4.89 -18.15
CA VAL A 260 -16.90 -3.47 -18.18
C VAL A 260 -18.27 -3.35 -18.80
N TYR A 261 -19.18 -2.65 -18.14
CA TYR A 261 -20.43 -2.20 -18.72
C TYR A 261 -20.19 -0.87 -19.46
N LEU A 262 -20.46 -0.87 -20.74
CA LEU A 262 -20.30 0.29 -21.61
C LEU A 262 -21.67 0.96 -21.83
N LEU A 263 -21.91 2.09 -21.17
CA LEU A 263 -23.18 2.81 -21.20
C LEU A 263 -23.64 3.11 -22.64
N GLY A 264 -22.76 3.63 -23.50
CA GLY A 264 -23.08 3.94 -24.89
C GLY A 264 -23.45 2.72 -25.75
N GLN A 265 -23.11 1.50 -25.34
CA GLN A 265 -23.43 0.25 -26.00
C GLN A 265 -24.48 -0.57 -25.26
N ARG A 266 -24.83 -0.20 -24.03
CA ARG A 266 -25.75 -0.90 -23.12
C ARG A 266 -25.44 -2.41 -23.01
N ARG A 267 -24.16 -2.75 -22.90
CA ARG A 267 -23.72 -4.13 -22.81
C ARG A 267 -22.46 -4.29 -21.99
N VAL A 268 -22.33 -5.43 -21.36
CA VAL A 268 -21.09 -5.85 -20.71
C VAL A 268 -20.15 -6.50 -21.74
N ARG A 269 -18.87 -6.16 -21.65
CA ARG A 269 -17.78 -6.84 -22.36
C ARG A 269 -16.76 -7.33 -21.35
N GLU A 270 -16.17 -8.50 -21.61
CA GLU A 270 -14.97 -8.90 -20.89
C GLU A 270 -13.84 -7.97 -21.31
N ALA A 271 -13.15 -7.38 -20.34
CA ALA A 271 -11.99 -6.52 -20.59
C ALA A 271 -10.82 -7.37 -21.07
N PRO A 272 -9.95 -6.83 -21.95
CA PRO A 272 -8.64 -7.43 -22.17
C PRO A 272 -7.93 -7.65 -20.81
N GLN A 273 -7.05 -8.66 -20.76
CA GLN A 273 -6.27 -8.88 -19.53
C GLN A 273 -5.50 -7.59 -19.18
N LEU A 274 -5.89 -6.98 -18.06
CA LEU A 274 -5.15 -5.88 -17.46
C LEU A 274 -3.99 -6.50 -16.72
N GLN A 275 -2.79 -6.16 -17.08
CA GLN A 275 -1.58 -6.74 -16.49
C GLN A 275 -0.50 -5.67 -16.33
N TYR A 276 0.25 -5.80 -15.24
CA TYR A 276 1.52 -5.11 -15.03
C TYR A 276 1.44 -3.60 -15.28
N ASP A 277 2.24 -3.10 -16.22
CA ASP A 277 2.39 -1.70 -16.56
C ASP A 277 1.29 -1.13 -17.49
N THR A 278 0.10 -1.75 -17.50
CA THR A 278 -1.06 -1.18 -18.19
C THR A 278 -1.54 0.08 -17.45
N PRO A 279 -1.56 1.27 -18.10
CA PRO A 279 -2.01 2.49 -17.43
C PRO A 279 -3.47 2.41 -17.02
N ILE A 280 -3.81 2.97 -15.86
CA ILE A 280 -5.17 3.13 -15.38
C ILE A 280 -5.73 4.46 -15.92
N ASP A 281 -6.71 4.40 -16.82
CA ASP A 281 -7.29 5.59 -17.48
C ASP A 281 -7.89 6.56 -16.46
N SER A 282 -8.61 6.07 -15.45
CA SER A 282 -9.17 6.89 -14.38
C SER A 282 -8.11 7.57 -13.49
N ALA A 283 -6.85 7.16 -13.57
CA ALA A 283 -5.72 7.81 -12.89
C ALA A 283 -4.93 8.75 -13.81
N GLY A 284 -5.44 9.05 -15.01
CA GLY A 284 -4.78 9.94 -15.97
C GLY A 284 -3.42 9.42 -16.46
N GLY A 285 -3.18 8.11 -16.38
CA GLY A 285 -1.94 7.46 -16.77
C GLY A 285 -0.77 7.60 -15.77
N VAL A 286 -0.99 8.24 -14.62
CA VAL A 286 0.03 8.37 -13.56
C VAL A 286 0.28 7.04 -12.86
N ILE A 287 -0.78 6.23 -12.72
CA ILE A 287 -0.76 4.93 -12.03
C ILE A 287 -0.93 3.81 -13.06
N GLN A 288 -0.20 2.74 -12.87
CA GLN A 288 -0.31 1.49 -13.64
C GLN A 288 -1.14 0.45 -12.87
N TRP A 289 -1.59 -0.59 -13.56
CA TRP A 289 -2.43 -1.62 -12.94
C TRP A 289 -1.77 -2.32 -11.74
N ASP A 290 -0.50 -2.64 -11.84
CA ASP A 290 0.24 -3.30 -10.76
C ASP A 290 0.66 -2.36 -9.62
N GLU A 291 0.48 -1.04 -9.78
CA GLU A 291 0.65 -0.04 -8.72
C GLU A 291 -0.62 0.17 -7.90
N ALA A 292 -1.78 -0.31 -8.37
CA ALA A 292 -3.04 -0.20 -7.64
C ALA A 292 -2.92 -0.83 -6.24
N ALA A 293 -3.52 -0.19 -5.22
CA ALA A 293 -3.40 -0.58 -3.82
C ALA A 293 -1.96 -0.74 -3.33
N MET A 294 -1.03 0.06 -3.86
CA MET A 294 0.43 0.09 -3.65
C MET A 294 1.19 -1.03 -4.37
N PHE A 295 0.66 -2.22 -4.48
CA PHE A 295 1.10 -3.30 -5.36
C PHE A 295 -0.04 -4.31 -5.55
N ASN A 296 -0.27 -4.71 -6.80
CA ASN A 296 -1.31 -5.65 -7.17
C ASN A 296 -0.82 -6.56 -8.31
N GLY A 297 -1.14 -7.84 -8.23
CA GLY A 297 -0.88 -8.79 -9.30
C GLY A 297 0.23 -9.80 -9.05
N ALA A 298 0.78 -10.36 -10.11
CA ALA A 298 1.78 -11.42 -10.05
C ALA A 298 3.19 -10.89 -9.74
N LEU A 299 3.99 -11.73 -9.06
CA LEU A 299 5.36 -11.38 -8.65
C LEU A 299 6.44 -11.90 -9.62
N ASP A 300 6.06 -12.39 -10.79
CA ASP A 300 6.99 -13.02 -11.72
C ASP A 300 7.88 -12.03 -12.49
N GLU A 301 7.53 -10.74 -12.45
CA GLU A 301 8.38 -9.71 -13.07
C GLU A 301 9.49 -9.21 -12.15
N TYR A 302 9.42 -9.48 -10.84
CA TYR A 302 10.35 -8.90 -9.88
C TYR A 302 11.10 -9.95 -9.06
N ASP A 303 12.40 -9.71 -8.89
CA ASP A 303 13.19 -10.29 -7.82
C ASP A 303 13.04 -9.43 -6.57
N CYS A 304 12.57 -10.02 -5.46
CA CYS A 304 12.27 -9.31 -4.24
C CYS A 304 13.30 -9.65 -3.15
N LYS A 305 13.97 -8.63 -2.62
CA LYS A 305 15.02 -8.77 -1.59
C LYS A 305 14.68 -7.98 -0.34
N ILE A 306 14.71 -8.62 0.83
CA ILE A 306 14.65 -7.91 2.10
C ILE A 306 15.97 -7.16 2.30
N ILE A 307 15.90 -5.83 2.40
CA ILE A 307 17.05 -4.97 2.74
C ILE A 307 17.23 -4.94 4.26
N GLY A 308 16.14 -4.97 5.00
CA GLY A 308 16.14 -5.02 6.46
C GLY A 308 14.81 -4.55 7.05
N LYS A 309 14.76 -4.52 8.38
CA LYS A 309 13.69 -3.89 9.14
C LYS A 309 14.21 -2.56 9.67
N GLN A 310 13.47 -1.47 9.47
CA GLN A 310 13.89 -0.11 9.83
C GLN A 310 12.75 0.63 10.52
N GLU A 311 13.10 1.64 11.32
CA GLU A 311 12.15 2.61 11.86
C GLU A 311 12.06 3.78 10.87
N MET A 312 10.87 4.02 10.32
CA MET A 312 10.63 5.04 9.30
C MET A 312 9.44 5.91 9.68
N TYR A 313 9.50 7.19 9.34
CA TYR A 313 8.33 8.06 9.40
C TYR A 313 7.47 7.80 8.17
N VAL A 314 6.27 7.31 8.43
CA VAL A 314 5.30 6.87 7.43
C VAL A 314 3.92 7.44 7.71
N PRO A 315 3.04 7.57 6.71
CA PRO A 315 1.65 7.95 6.95
C PRO A 315 0.96 6.88 7.78
N TYR A 316 0.30 7.28 8.88
CA TYR A 316 -0.40 6.36 9.75
C TYR A 316 -1.52 7.08 10.51
N ASN A 317 -2.64 6.41 10.78
CA ASN A 317 -3.81 6.99 11.46
C ASN A 317 -4.30 8.32 10.84
N CYS A 318 -4.39 8.37 9.52
CA CYS A 318 -4.69 9.56 8.72
C CYS A 318 -6.18 9.93 8.71
N SER A 319 -6.92 9.74 9.81
CA SER A 319 -8.36 10.00 9.90
C SER A 319 -8.72 11.43 9.53
N LYS A 320 -7.91 12.41 9.89
CA LYS A 320 -8.12 13.81 9.54
C LYS A 320 -8.16 14.02 8.02
N THR A 321 -7.28 13.35 7.27
CA THR A 321 -7.29 13.41 5.80
C THR A 321 -8.60 12.85 5.22
N TRP A 322 -9.11 11.74 5.77
CA TRP A 322 -10.37 11.13 5.33
C TRP A 322 -11.59 12.01 5.59
N LEU A 323 -11.55 12.80 6.68
CA LEU A 323 -12.64 13.69 7.11
C LEU A 323 -12.61 15.05 6.42
N THR A 324 -11.53 15.38 5.74
CA THR A 324 -11.35 16.69 5.11
C THR A 324 -11.86 16.65 3.66
N PRO A 325 -12.66 17.65 3.23
CA PRO A 325 -13.07 17.78 1.84
C PRO A 325 -11.87 17.77 0.89
N ILE A 326 -11.99 17.07 -0.24
CA ILE A 326 -10.85 16.79 -1.13
C ILE A 326 -10.15 18.04 -1.63
N HIS A 327 -10.88 19.12 -1.91
CA HIS A 327 -10.30 20.39 -2.35
C HIS A 327 -9.47 21.11 -1.28
N GLN A 328 -9.57 20.71 -0.01
CA GLN A 328 -8.73 21.18 1.09
C GLN A 328 -7.56 20.20 1.37
N VAL A 329 -7.68 18.96 0.93
CA VAL A 329 -6.62 17.95 0.99
C VAL A 329 -5.59 18.20 -0.10
N LEU A 330 -6.04 18.46 -1.33
CA LEU A 330 -5.16 18.56 -2.49
C LEU A 330 -4.64 19.99 -2.67
N GLY A 331 -3.34 20.17 -2.51
CA GLY A 331 -2.63 21.37 -2.91
C GLY A 331 -2.14 21.31 -4.37
N PRO A 332 -1.63 22.41 -4.92
CA PRO A 332 -1.24 22.45 -6.33
C PRO A 332 -0.01 21.60 -6.69
N GLN A 333 0.79 21.16 -5.69
CA GLN A 333 2.04 20.42 -5.89
C GLN A 333 2.17 19.22 -4.98
N HIS A 334 1.49 19.21 -3.85
CA HIS A 334 1.49 18.14 -2.86
C HIS A 334 0.23 18.22 -1.99
N VAL A 335 -0.03 17.16 -1.25
CA VAL A 335 -1.10 17.13 -0.25
C VAL A 335 -0.83 18.17 0.84
N ASN A 336 -1.89 18.82 1.31
CA ASN A 336 -1.85 19.80 2.38
C ASN A 336 -1.27 19.19 3.66
N PRO A 337 -0.12 19.69 4.17
CA PRO A 337 0.48 19.16 5.39
C PRO A 337 -0.40 19.25 6.62
N GLU A 338 -1.30 20.25 6.69
CA GLU A 338 -2.19 20.48 7.85
C GLU A 338 -3.15 19.32 8.12
N VAL A 339 -3.45 18.50 7.09
CA VAL A 339 -4.35 17.36 7.21
C VAL A 339 -3.63 16.02 7.20
N SER A 340 -2.31 16.03 7.02
CA SER A 340 -1.47 14.85 6.96
C SER A 340 -0.99 14.45 8.36
N ARG A 341 -0.84 13.15 8.60
CA ARG A 341 -0.32 12.61 9.84
C ARG A 341 0.80 11.62 9.55
N TRP A 342 1.95 11.80 10.21
CA TRP A 342 3.13 10.96 10.08
C TRP A 342 3.51 10.41 11.45
N GLU A 343 3.80 9.12 11.51
CA GLU A 343 4.21 8.44 12.73
C GLU A 343 5.48 7.61 12.50
N LEU A 344 6.25 7.35 13.55
CA LEU A 344 7.42 6.48 13.47
C LEU A 344 7.00 5.02 13.63
N HIS A 345 7.13 4.21 12.58
CA HIS A 345 6.81 2.78 12.62
C HIS A 345 7.98 1.92 12.17
N ARG A 346 7.97 0.64 12.56
CA ARG A 346 8.90 -0.35 12.02
C ARG A 346 8.35 -0.90 10.72
N VAL A 347 9.16 -0.83 9.69
CA VAL A 347 8.81 -1.35 8.37
C VAL A 347 9.84 -2.35 7.87
N TRP A 348 9.39 -3.34 7.13
CA TRP A 348 10.21 -4.13 6.26
C TRP A 348 10.54 -3.30 5.03
N VAL A 349 11.82 -3.15 4.72
CA VAL A 349 12.26 -2.52 3.47
C VAL A 349 12.54 -3.63 2.47
N VAL A 350 11.76 -3.67 1.41
CA VAL A 350 11.88 -4.66 0.33
C VAL A 350 12.24 -3.95 -0.97
N GLU A 351 13.38 -4.33 -1.53
CA GLU A 351 13.75 -3.93 -2.88
C GLU A 351 13.22 -4.95 -3.89
N MET A 352 12.51 -4.46 -4.89
CA MET A 352 11.95 -5.23 -6.00
C MET A 352 12.65 -4.74 -7.27
N THR A 353 13.46 -5.59 -7.88
CA THR A 353 14.20 -5.31 -9.12
C THR A 353 13.61 -6.11 -10.26
N LEU A 354 13.47 -5.51 -11.43
CA LEU A 354 12.96 -6.20 -12.61
C LEU A 354 13.81 -7.44 -12.90
N ALA A 355 13.18 -8.60 -12.98
CA ALA A 355 13.84 -9.89 -13.21
C ALA A 355 14.40 -9.97 -14.64
N ALA A 356 15.46 -10.75 -14.83
CA ALA A 356 16.10 -10.90 -16.13
C ALA A 356 15.13 -11.37 -17.20
N GLY A 357 15.06 -10.64 -18.31
CA GLY A 357 14.18 -10.93 -19.45
C GLY A 357 12.73 -10.47 -19.27
N LYS A 358 12.38 -9.86 -18.15
CA LYS A 358 11.07 -9.26 -17.92
C LYS A 358 11.08 -7.78 -18.34
N ARG A 359 9.87 -7.23 -18.53
CA ARG A 359 9.66 -5.87 -18.98
C ARG A 359 8.55 -5.21 -18.17
N ASN A 360 8.89 -4.12 -17.54
CA ASN A 360 7.96 -3.20 -16.88
C ASN A 360 8.57 -1.79 -16.98
N GLN A 361 7.75 -0.75 -16.94
CA GLN A 361 8.24 0.63 -16.91
C GLN A 361 8.95 0.94 -15.59
N ASP A 362 8.49 0.32 -14.49
CA ASP A 362 9.09 0.42 -13.16
C ASP A 362 10.26 -0.56 -13.05
N ALA A 363 11.45 -0.10 -13.35
CA ALA A 363 12.65 -0.97 -13.35
C ALA A 363 13.06 -1.42 -11.94
N ARG A 364 12.77 -0.59 -10.93
CA ARG A 364 13.05 -0.90 -9.51
C ARG A 364 12.05 -0.19 -8.61
N ARG A 365 11.59 -0.91 -7.57
CA ARG A 365 10.71 -0.39 -6.52
C ARG A 365 11.33 -0.66 -5.15
N VAL A 366 11.16 0.27 -4.21
CA VAL A 366 11.51 0.07 -2.80
C VAL A 366 10.25 0.23 -1.96
N ALA A 367 9.75 -0.88 -1.46
CA ALA A 367 8.53 -0.93 -0.66
C ALA A 367 8.85 -0.84 0.84
N TYR A 368 8.12 0.01 1.56
CA TYR A 368 8.17 0.17 3.01
C TYR A 368 6.91 -0.44 3.60
N VAL A 369 7.02 -1.70 4.04
CA VAL A 369 5.90 -2.54 4.47
C VAL A 369 5.78 -2.54 5.98
N ASP A 370 4.65 -2.11 6.51
CA ASP A 370 4.39 -2.08 7.94
C ASP A 370 4.46 -3.47 8.59
N GLU A 371 5.11 -3.56 9.74
CA GLU A 371 5.23 -4.84 10.45
C GLU A 371 3.94 -5.31 11.11
N ASP A 372 3.01 -4.39 11.39
CA ASP A 372 1.78 -4.68 12.12
C ASP A 372 0.58 -4.98 11.22
N SER A 373 0.49 -4.34 10.04
CA SER A 373 -0.64 -4.49 9.11
C SER A 373 -0.27 -5.20 7.81
N TRP A 374 1.01 -5.34 7.49
CA TRP A 374 1.55 -5.77 6.19
C TRP A 374 1.16 -4.84 5.02
N MET A 375 0.65 -3.65 5.32
CA MET A 375 0.42 -2.63 4.30
C MET A 375 1.74 -2.07 3.79
N ILE A 376 1.92 -1.93 2.48
CA ILE A 376 2.95 -1.05 1.93
C ILE A 376 2.49 0.38 2.23
N LEU A 377 3.14 1.04 3.20
CA LEU A 377 2.79 2.40 3.62
C LEU A 377 3.36 3.45 2.67
N ALA A 378 4.49 3.15 2.05
CA ALA A 378 5.13 4.00 1.07
C ALA A 378 5.94 3.16 0.07
N MET A 379 6.17 3.70 -1.12
CA MET A 379 6.95 3.07 -2.18
C MET A 379 7.69 4.11 -3.01
N ASP A 380 9.00 3.95 -3.13
CA ASP A 380 9.82 4.68 -4.10
C ASP A 380 9.94 3.86 -5.38
N ILE A 381 9.69 4.46 -6.54
CA ILE A 381 9.70 3.81 -7.85
C ILE A 381 10.72 4.50 -8.76
N TYR A 382 11.52 3.69 -9.43
CA TYR A 382 12.64 4.14 -10.25
C TYR A 382 12.50 3.66 -11.69
N ASP A 383 12.89 4.52 -12.61
CA ASP A 383 12.93 4.22 -14.03
C ASP A 383 14.13 3.32 -14.42
N ALA A 384 14.27 3.02 -15.71
CA ALA A 384 15.37 2.20 -16.24
C ALA A 384 16.77 2.81 -16.10
N ASN A 385 16.87 4.11 -15.79
CA ASN A 385 18.12 4.82 -15.53
C ASN A 385 18.44 4.91 -14.02
N ASP A 386 17.68 4.18 -13.18
CA ASP A 386 17.74 4.27 -11.71
C ASP A 386 17.47 5.68 -11.16
N THR A 387 16.68 6.47 -11.91
CA THR A 387 16.21 7.79 -11.48
C THR A 387 14.90 7.63 -10.73
N LEU A 388 14.76 8.29 -9.56
CA LEU A 388 13.51 8.32 -8.82
C LEU A 388 12.44 8.98 -9.70
N TRP A 389 11.46 8.16 -10.11
CA TRP A 389 10.41 8.57 -11.02
C TRP A 389 9.10 8.88 -10.29
N LYS A 390 8.65 7.93 -9.41
CA LYS A 390 7.39 8.07 -8.69
C LYS A 390 7.59 7.86 -7.20
N TYR A 391 6.66 8.40 -6.44
CA TYR A 391 6.54 8.15 -5.02
C TYR A 391 5.07 7.94 -4.65
N HIS A 392 4.76 6.77 -4.12
CA HIS A 392 3.44 6.44 -3.63
C HIS A 392 3.44 6.35 -2.11
N TYR A 393 2.32 6.78 -1.49
CA TYR A 393 2.10 6.52 -0.07
C TYR A 393 0.61 6.38 0.21
N VAL A 394 0.28 5.46 1.12
CA VAL A 394 -1.09 5.18 1.49
C VAL A 394 -1.59 6.19 2.52
N VAL A 395 -2.86 6.56 2.44
CA VAL A 395 -3.53 7.38 3.46
C VAL A 395 -4.31 6.43 4.36
N ALA A 396 -3.59 5.79 5.30
CA ALA A 396 -4.10 4.69 6.11
C ALA A 396 -4.70 5.16 7.43
N THR A 397 -5.78 4.52 7.86
CA THR A 397 -6.37 4.71 9.19
C THR A 397 -7.04 3.46 9.72
N ILE A 398 -7.37 3.45 11.01
CA ILE A 398 -8.11 2.37 11.65
C ILE A 398 -9.60 2.48 11.35
N CYS A 399 -10.25 1.35 11.11
CA CYS A 399 -11.71 1.21 10.99
C CYS A 399 -12.19 0.23 12.07
N PRO A 400 -12.54 0.74 13.28
CA PRO A 400 -12.82 -0.11 14.44
C PRO A 400 -14.04 -1.06 14.27
N ASP A 401 -15.02 -0.67 13.48
CA ASP A 401 -16.24 -1.47 13.18
C ASP A 401 -15.98 -2.60 12.17
N ILE A 402 -14.85 -2.52 11.44
CA ILE A 402 -14.36 -3.60 10.55
C ILE A 402 -13.27 -4.42 11.26
N PRO A 403 -12.80 -4.06 12.43
CA PRO A 403 -11.51 -4.21 13.10
C PRO A 403 -10.35 -4.45 12.10
N ALA A 404 -10.09 -3.41 11.28
CA ALA A 404 -9.04 -3.45 10.27
C ALA A 404 -8.31 -2.10 10.17
N PHE A 405 -7.06 -2.14 9.69
CA PHE A 405 -6.28 -0.96 9.37
C PHE A 405 -6.30 -0.72 7.86
N ALA A 406 -6.66 0.50 7.41
CA ALA A 406 -6.76 0.90 6.01
C ALA A 406 -7.62 -0.06 5.15
N THR A 407 -8.91 0.10 5.18
CA THR A 407 -9.84 -0.75 4.42
C THR A 407 -9.95 -0.38 2.95
N GLY A 408 -9.75 0.88 2.59
CA GLY A 408 -9.84 1.36 1.21
C GLY A 408 -8.50 1.32 0.47
N THR A 409 -8.55 1.75 -0.78
CA THR A 409 -7.39 1.89 -1.66
C THR A 409 -6.86 3.33 -1.70
N TYR A 410 -7.16 4.14 -0.69
CA TYR A 410 -6.76 5.55 -0.68
C TYR A 410 -5.24 5.67 -0.58
N PHE A 411 -4.63 6.11 -1.67
CA PHE A 411 -3.20 6.43 -1.70
C PHE A 411 -2.92 7.64 -2.61
N ILE A 412 -1.77 8.26 -2.37
CA ILE A 412 -1.27 9.37 -3.18
C ILE A 412 -0.12 8.86 -4.04
N ALA A 413 -0.16 9.13 -5.33
CA ALA A 413 0.85 8.76 -6.30
C ALA A 413 1.43 10.02 -6.96
N HIS A 414 2.68 10.34 -6.67
CA HIS A 414 3.43 11.41 -7.34
C HIS A 414 4.18 10.85 -8.53
N ASP A 415 4.11 11.54 -9.67
CA ASP A 415 5.00 11.35 -10.82
C ASP A 415 5.88 12.61 -10.97
N PHE A 416 7.16 12.44 -10.66
CA PHE A 416 8.13 13.54 -10.66
C PHE A 416 8.60 13.92 -12.07
N HIS A 417 8.45 13.04 -13.07
CA HIS A 417 8.82 13.36 -14.45
C HIS A 417 7.85 14.34 -15.10
N VAL A 418 6.56 14.22 -14.79
CA VAL A 418 5.52 15.10 -15.33
C VAL A 418 5.03 16.13 -14.33
N ASN A 419 5.57 16.12 -13.10
CA ASN A 419 5.19 17.02 -12.01
C ASN A 419 3.67 17.04 -11.77
N SER A 420 3.08 15.87 -11.65
CA SER A 420 1.66 15.65 -11.41
C SER A 420 1.50 14.62 -10.29
N TYR A 421 0.36 14.64 -9.61
CA TYR A 421 0.05 13.57 -8.67
C TYR A 421 -1.44 13.21 -8.69
N VAL A 422 -1.75 12.03 -8.18
CA VAL A 422 -3.11 11.50 -8.11
C VAL A 422 -3.41 11.11 -6.67
N ALA A 423 -4.61 11.48 -6.20
CA ALA A 423 -5.25 10.88 -5.05
C ALA A 423 -6.22 9.81 -5.57
N PHE A 424 -5.88 8.55 -5.40
CA PHE A 424 -6.65 7.41 -5.88
C PHE A 424 -7.48 6.81 -4.74
N GLY A 425 -8.75 6.53 -4.98
CA GLY A 425 -9.66 6.00 -3.97
C GLY A 425 -9.90 6.97 -2.80
N ALA A 426 -9.83 8.28 -3.05
CA ALA A 426 -9.90 9.32 -2.04
C ALA A 426 -11.34 9.53 -1.54
N TYR A 427 -11.47 9.69 -0.22
CA TYR A 427 -12.72 10.13 0.39
C TYR A 427 -12.81 11.67 0.38
N ASP A 428 -14.01 12.19 0.14
CA ASP A 428 -14.26 13.65 0.09
C ASP A 428 -14.96 14.13 1.39
N GLY A 429 -14.38 13.83 2.53
CA GLY A 429 -14.93 14.18 3.84
C GLY A 429 -16.28 13.50 4.19
N GLY A 430 -16.77 12.65 3.29
CA GLY A 430 -18.08 12.02 3.37
C GLY A 430 -18.04 10.55 3.77
N ARG A 431 -18.82 9.74 3.04
CA ARG A 431 -18.98 8.31 3.30
C ARG A 431 -17.66 7.57 3.08
N GLN A 432 -17.23 6.85 4.09
CA GLN A 432 -16.03 6.02 4.11
C GLN A 432 -16.39 4.55 3.85
N SER A 433 -15.37 3.69 3.73
CA SER A 433 -15.55 2.25 3.65
C SER A 433 -16.36 1.72 4.83
N GLU A 434 -17.44 1.00 4.56
CA GLU A 434 -18.35 0.46 5.56
C GLU A 434 -18.37 -1.07 5.50
N PRO A 435 -18.48 -1.75 6.66
CA PRO A 435 -18.68 -3.18 6.67
C PRO A 435 -20.05 -3.54 6.08
N ALA A 436 -20.09 -4.60 5.30
CA ALA A 436 -21.31 -5.15 4.75
C ALA A 436 -21.41 -6.66 5.00
N ALA A 437 -22.63 -7.19 4.97
CA ALA A 437 -22.84 -8.63 4.93
C ALA A 437 -22.29 -9.18 3.59
N ALA A 438 -21.82 -10.42 3.61
CA ALA A 438 -21.36 -11.06 2.40
C ALA A 438 -22.48 -11.16 1.36
N TYR A 439 -22.20 -10.69 0.15
CA TYR A 439 -23.11 -10.83 -0.97
C TYR A 439 -23.03 -12.24 -1.57
N PRO A 440 -24.15 -12.78 -2.10
CA PRO A 440 -24.11 -14.07 -2.78
C PRO A 440 -23.27 -13.97 -4.08
N ALA A 441 -22.72 -15.11 -4.53
CA ALA A 441 -21.88 -15.13 -5.74
C ALA A 441 -22.62 -14.61 -7.00
N SER A 442 -23.96 -14.67 -7.03
CA SER A 442 -24.80 -14.12 -8.10
C SER A 442 -24.76 -12.60 -8.20
N TYR A 443 -24.36 -11.88 -7.13
CA TYR A 443 -24.18 -10.43 -7.14
C TYR A 443 -23.00 -10.03 -8.02
N PHE A 444 -21.92 -10.79 -7.98
CA PHE A 444 -20.68 -10.51 -8.73
C PHE A 444 -20.67 -11.25 -10.08
N THR A 445 -21.66 -10.92 -10.94
CA THR A 445 -21.77 -11.48 -12.28
C THR A 445 -21.93 -10.41 -13.35
N PRO A 446 -21.50 -10.68 -14.61
CA PRO A 446 -21.71 -9.72 -15.69
C PRO A 446 -23.19 -9.33 -15.90
N GLY A 447 -24.11 -10.26 -15.64
CA GLY A 447 -25.56 -10.00 -15.71
C GLY A 447 -26.01 -9.00 -14.64
N GLN A 448 -25.55 -9.16 -13.41
CA GLN A 448 -25.85 -8.24 -12.32
C GLN A 448 -25.21 -6.88 -12.55
N LEU A 449 -23.96 -6.83 -13.05
CA LEU A 449 -23.30 -5.58 -13.43
C LEU A 449 -24.14 -4.80 -14.46
N ALA A 450 -24.68 -5.49 -15.47
CA ALA A 450 -25.55 -4.85 -16.46
C ALA A 450 -26.87 -4.35 -15.86
N ALA A 451 -27.43 -5.06 -14.88
CA ALA A 451 -28.66 -4.67 -14.22
C ALA A 451 -28.50 -3.44 -13.34
N LEU A 452 -27.38 -3.35 -12.61
CA LEU A 452 -27.09 -2.22 -11.73
C LEU A 452 -26.68 -0.96 -12.52
N ALA A 453 -25.73 -1.08 -13.43
CA ALA A 453 -25.25 0.04 -14.22
C ALA A 453 -26.27 0.51 -15.29
N GLY A 454 -27.12 -0.39 -15.81
CA GLY A 454 -28.14 -0.07 -16.83
C GLY A 454 -29.51 0.30 -16.28
N GLY A 455 -29.73 0.25 -14.98
CA GLY A 455 -31.02 0.42 -14.33
C GLY A 455 -31.43 1.87 -14.00
N ASN A 456 -30.67 2.87 -14.42
CA ASN A 456 -30.97 4.29 -14.27
C ASN A 456 -31.53 4.90 -15.56
#